data_62a83a15a5f2c2e5ec73f8a17eb550bb
#
_entry.id   62a83a15a5f2c2e5ec73f8a17eb550bb
#
_cell.length_a   1.000
_cell.length_b   1.000
_cell.length_c   1.000
_cell.angle_alpha   90.00
_cell.angle_beta   90.00
_cell.angle_gamma   90.00
#
_symmetry.space_group_name_H-M   'P 1'
#
loop_
_entity.id
_entity.type
_entity.pdbx_description
1 polymer ?
#
loop_
_entity_poly.entity_id
_entity_poly.type
_entity_poly.pdbx_seq_one_letter_code
_entity_poly.pdbx_strand_id
1 'polypeptide(L)'
;MTGGALWDRTRERFESCTLIPEADAERIRDTFGRQSLRPFIYCLSGDSFLNVYHPAAMSRRENSFYQERRHLQLKRFHLDQQPARLDHVALFFAIGPVEAVKQASEELRKVTDCATAWYPDVIMPDTGLIDIYAPGVSKAHAVSELALRVGADETMVFGDNLNDLPMMRVATTAVAVGNALPEVKEAADIVIGPNTQDAVPLFIAQREGIDVSDIPDL
;
A
#
# COMPACT_ATOMS: atom_id res chain seq x y z
N MET A 1 -1.84 1.67 -1.94
CA MET A 1 -2.27 0.28 -2.25
C MET A 1 -1.07 -0.43 -2.88
N THR A 2 -0.50 -1.37 -2.22
CA THR A 2 0.80 -2.03 -2.48
C THR A 2 0.84 -2.81 -3.81
N GLY A 3 0.55 -2.14 -4.94
CA GLY A 3 0.50 -2.77 -6.26
C GLY A 3 -0.86 -3.42 -6.61
N GLY A 4 -1.89 -3.24 -5.80
CA GLY A 4 -3.22 -3.81 -6.06
C GLY A 4 -4.06 -3.06 -7.08
N ALA A 5 -3.60 -1.90 -7.58
CA ALA A 5 -4.29 -1.14 -8.60
C ALA A 5 -3.34 -0.27 -9.41
N LEU A 6 -3.66 -0.05 -10.67
CA LEU A 6 -3.03 0.92 -11.56
C LEU A 6 -4.00 2.06 -11.85
N TRP A 7 -3.54 3.29 -11.71
CA TRP A 7 -4.30 4.51 -11.97
C TRP A 7 -3.79 5.24 -13.20
N ASP A 8 -4.64 5.42 -14.21
CA ASP A 8 -4.35 6.27 -15.37
C ASP A 8 -4.71 7.73 -15.05
N ARG A 9 -3.69 8.57 -14.94
CA ARG A 9 -3.87 10.01 -14.67
C ARG A 9 -4.54 10.77 -15.82
N THR A 10 -4.34 10.30 -17.04
CA THR A 10 -4.90 10.97 -18.24
C THR A 10 -6.39 10.70 -18.38
N ARG A 11 -6.80 9.47 -18.07
CA ARG A 11 -8.20 9.05 -18.15
C ARG A 11 -8.94 9.20 -16.82
N GLU A 12 -8.23 9.57 -15.75
CA GLU A 12 -8.75 9.71 -14.37
C GLU A 12 -9.53 8.49 -13.90
N ARG A 13 -8.98 7.30 -14.13
CA ARG A 13 -9.61 6.03 -13.74
C ARG A 13 -8.60 4.96 -13.36
N PHE A 14 -9.08 3.96 -12.62
CA PHE A 14 -8.35 2.71 -12.42
C PHE A 14 -8.38 1.89 -13.71
N GLU A 15 -7.22 1.57 -14.28
CA GLU A 15 -7.11 0.68 -15.43
C GLU A 15 -7.17 -0.79 -15.02
N SER A 16 -6.63 -1.09 -13.83
CA SER A 16 -6.77 -2.39 -13.20
C SER A 16 -6.89 -2.24 -11.69
N CYS A 17 -7.63 -3.13 -11.08
CA CYS A 17 -7.70 -3.30 -9.64
C CYS A 17 -7.93 -4.78 -9.35
N THR A 18 -6.98 -5.40 -8.65
CA THR A 18 -7.11 -6.79 -8.22
C THR A 18 -7.93 -6.85 -6.95
N LEU A 19 -9.10 -7.49 -7.03
CA LEU A 19 -10.06 -7.56 -5.94
C LEU A 19 -9.89 -8.85 -5.14
N ILE A 20 -10.13 -8.76 -3.85
CA ILE A 20 -10.17 -9.90 -2.94
C ILE A 20 -11.41 -10.75 -3.29
N PRO A 21 -11.27 -12.08 -3.48
CA PRO A 21 -12.43 -12.95 -3.69
C PRO A 21 -13.46 -12.79 -2.56
N GLU A 22 -14.77 -12.73 -2.88
CA GLU A 22 -15.82 -12.46 -1.91
C GLU A 22 -15.78 -13.44 -0.71
N ALA A 23 -15.54 -14.73 -0.97
CA ALA A 23 -15.43 -15.73 0.09
C ALA A 23 -14.23 -15.47 1.03
N ASP A 24 -13.11 -14.95 0.51
CA ASP A 24 -11.97 -14.57 1.33
C ASP A 24 -12.23 -13.27 2.07
N ALA A 25 -12.91 -12.30 1.45
CA ALA A 25 -13.31 -11.06 2.11
C ALA A 25 -14.23 -11.33 3.32
N GLU A 26 -15.14 -12.31 3.23
CA GLU A 26 -15.95 -12.76 4.37
C GLU A 26 -15.11 -13.38 5.48
N ARG A 27 -14.17 -14.28 5.14
CA ARG A 27 -13.24 -14.89 6.12
C ARG A 27 -12.39 -13.84 6.82
N ILE A 28 -11.89 -12.85 6.07
CA ILE A 28 -11.09 -11.73 6.60
C ILE A 28 -11.94 -10.92 7.59
N ARG A 29 -13.14 -10.53 7.21
CA ARG A 29 -14.07 -9.79 8.09
C ARG A 29 -14.34 -10.55 9.38
N ASP A 30 -14.62 -11.85 9.29
CA ASP A 30 -14.91 -12.68 10.44
C ASP A 30 -13.68 -12.86 11.36
N THR A 31 -12.49 -13.01 10.79
CA THR A 31 -11.23 -13.06 11.55
C THR A 31 -10.98 -11.75 12.29
N PHE A 32 -11.16 -10.60 11.65
CA PHE A 32 -11.05 -9.32 12.32
C PHE A 32 -12.08 -9.16 13.44
N GLY A 33 -13.32 -9.62 13.22
CA GLY A 33 -14.36 -9.63 14.26
C GLY A 33 -13.96 -10.43 15.50
N ARG A 34 -13.39 -11.64 15.33
CA ARG A 34 -12.88 -12.46 16.44
C ARG A 34 -11.75 -11.80 17.22
N GLN A 35 -10.89 -11.05 16.55
CA GLN A 35 -9.77 -10.31 17.15
C GLN A 35 -10.16 -8.90 17.61
N SER A 36 -11.45 -8.54 17.56
CA SER A 36 -11.95 -7.19 17.90
C SER A 36 -11.26 -6.07 17.10
N LEU A 37 -10.75 -6.37 15.92
CA LEU A 37 -10.19 -5.40 14.98
C LEU A 37 -11.30 -4.84 14.09
N ARG A 38 -11.22 -3.54 13.80
CA ARG A 38 -12.18 -2.81 12.95
C ARG A 38 -11.48 -2.32 11.70
N PRO A 39 -11.57 -3.04 10.58
CA PRO A 39 -10.85 -2.66 9.38
C PRO A 39 -11.47 -1.44 8.68
N PHE A 40 -10.63 -0.63 8.05
CA PHE A 40 -11.01 0.19 6.92
C PHE A 40 -11.15 -0.72 5.70
N ILE A 41 -12.36 -0.83 5.16
CA ILE A 41 -12.68 -1.69 4.02
C ILE A 41 -12.71 -0.83 2.77
N TYR A 42 -11.77 -1.04 1.87
CA TYR A 42 -11.65 -0.30 0.62
C TYR A 42 -12.34 -1.05 -0.51
N CYS A 43 -13.45 -0.51 -0.98
CA CYS A 43 -14.22 -1.08 -2.09
C CYS A 43 -14.09 -0.22 -3.34
N LEU A 44 -13.80 -0.85 -4.48
CA LEU A 44 -13.79 -0.17 -5.76
C LEU A 44 -15.22 0.28 -6.11
N SER A 45 -15.38 1.53 -6.55
CA SER A 45 -16.66 2.09 -7.00
C SER A 45 -16.55 2.53 -8.44
N GLY A 46 -17.09 1.73 -9.33
CA GLY A 46 -16.82 1.92 -10.76
C GLY A 46 -15.32 1.80 -11.03
N ASP A 47 -14.78 2.75 -11.79
CA ASP A 47 -13.36 2.83 -12.12
C ASP A 47 -12.67 4.12 -11.64
N SER A 48 -13.37 4.96 -10.83
CA SER A 48 -12.92 6.32 -10.56
C SER A 48 -12.46 6.58 -9.12
N PHE A 49 -12.93 5.83 -8.13
CA PHE A 49 -12.56 6.04 -6.73
C PHE A 49 -12.80 4.80 -5.85
N LEU A 50 -12.28 4.87 -4.63
CA LEU A 50 -12.48 3.86 -3.58
C LEU A 50 -13.43 4.38 -2.51
N ASN A 51 -14.51 3.65 -2.25
CA ASN A 51 -15.30 3.81 -1.03
C ASN A 51 -14.56 3.14 0.13
N VAL A 52 -14.40 3.85 1.23
CA VAL A 52 -13.71 3.36 2.43
C VAL A 52 -14.71 3.32 3.58
N TYR A 53 -15.05 2.14 4.04
CA TYR A 53 -16.02 1.92 5.11
C TYR A 53 -15.31 1.70 6.44
N HIS A 54 -15.80 2.34 7.50
CA HIS A 54 -15.29 2.16 8.88
C HIS A 54 -16.32 2.64 9.91
N PRO A 55 -16.39 2.07 11.12
CA PRO A 55 -17.18 2.64 12.21
C PRO A 55 -16.73 4.05 12.58
N ALA A 56 -17.66 4.94 12.98
CA ALA A 56 -17.30 6.29 13.42
C ALA A 56 -16.56 6.30 14.77
N ALA A 57 -16.84 5.29 15.61
CA ALA A 57 -16.11 5.10 16.86
C ALA A 57 -14.69 4.60 16.58
N MET A 58 -13.72 5.50 16.59
CA MET A 58 -12.30 5.23 16.28
C MET A 58 -11.43 5.36 17.53
N SER A 59 -10.40 4.53 17.62
CA SER A 59 -9.26 4.78 18.51
C SER A 59 -8.53 6.06 18.10
N ARG A 60 -7.67 6.59 18.97
CA ARG A 60 -6.84 7.76 18.64
C ARG A 60 -6.04 7.59 17.36
N ARG A 61 -5.48 6.39 17.15
CA ARG A 61 -4.62 6.13 15.98
C ARG A 61 -5.43 5.93 14.70
N GLU A 62 -6.58 5.25 14.75
CA GLU A 62 -7.52 5.15 13.64
C GLU A 62 -8.02 6.53 13.21
N ASN A 63 -8.36 7.39 14.19
CA ASN A 63 -8.78 8.75 13.88
C ASN A 63 -7.67 9.59 13.24
N SER A 64 -6.42 9.50 13.72
CA SER A 64 -5.28 10.16 13.06
C SER A 64 -5.15 9.72 11.60
N PHE A 65 -5.19 8.41 11.36
CA PHE A 65 -5.16 7.84 10.01
C PHE A 65 -6.29 8.36 9.12
N TYR A 66 -7.52 8.42 9.67
CA TYR A 66 -8.68 8.95 8.96
C TYR A 66 -8.52 10.45 8.64
N GLN A 67 -8.13 11.28 9.61
CA GLN A 67 -7.97 12.74 9.40
C GLN A 67 -6.91 13.06 8.34
N GLU A 68 -5.81 12.31 8.30
CA GLU A 68 -4.76 12.47 7.30
C GLU A 68 -5.23 12.14 5.88
N ARG A 69 -6.26 11.30 5.72
CA ARG A 69 -6.62 10.70 4.42
C ARG A 69 -8.02 11.04 3.92
N ARG A 70 -8.89 11.61 4.76
CA ARG A 70 -10.30 11.87 4.41
C ARG A 70 -10.50 12.87 3.27
N HIS A 71 -9.49 13.66 2.96
CA HIS A 71 -9.52 14.66 1.88
C HIS A 71 -8.84 14.20 0.59
N LEU A 72 -8.32 12.96 0.56
CA LEU A 72 -7.68 12.45 -0.65
C LEU A 72 -8.71 12.19 -1.75
N GLN A 73 -8.46 12.73 -2.94
CA GLN A 73 -9.42 12.77 -4.06
C GLN A 73 -9.94 11.39 -4.50
N LEU A 74 -9.09 10.36 -4.44
CA LEU A 74 -9.45 9.00 -4.87
C LEU A 74 -10.13 8.16 -3.78
N LYS A 75 -10.50 8.76 -2.63
CA LYS A 75 -11.10 8.06 -1.49
C LYS A 75 -12.34 8.78 -0.99
N ARG A 76 -13.41 8.03 -0.75
CA ARG A 76 -14.64 8.52 -0.13
C ARG A 76 -14.91 7.70 1.12
N PHE A 77 -14.84 8.33 2.30
CA PHE A 77 -15.06 7.67 3.58
C PHE A 77 -16.54 7.64 3.94
N HIS A 78 -17.02 6.48 4.34
CA HIS A 78 -18.37 6.19 4.79
C HIS A 78 -18.30 5.67 6.24
N LEU A 79 -18.55 6.55 7.20
CA LEU A 79 -18.53 6.19 8.61
C LEU A 79 -19.89 5.61 9.05
N ASP A 80 -19.86 4.61 9.95
CA ASP A 80 -21.03 3.85 10.43
C ASP A 80 -21.84 3.16 9.33
N GLN A 81 -21.23 2.94 8.18
CA GLN A 81 -21.81 2.20 7.08
C GLN A 81 -20.97 0.95 6.80
N GLN A 82 -21.60 -0.04 6.20
CA GLN A 82 -20.95 -1.25 5.71
C GLN A 82 -21.12 -1.34 4.20
N PRO A 83 -20.18 -1.93 3.47
CA PRO A 83 -20.39 -2.23 2.07
C PRO A 83 -21.59 -3.19 1.93
N ALA A 84 -22.46 -2.94 0.96
CA ALA A 84 -23.63 -3.80 0.70
C ALA A 84 -23.23 -5.23 0.33
N ARG A 85 -22.06 -5.40 -0.30
CA ARG A 85 -21.45 -6.68 -0.69
C ARG A 85 -19.94 -6.58 -0.54
N LEU A 86 -19.26 -7.72 -0.45
CA LEU A 86 -17.80 -7.81 -0.35
C LEU A 86 -17.13 -8.24 -1.67
N ASP A 87 -17.84 -8.21 -2.78
CA ASP A 87 -17.35 -8.61 -4.11
C ASP A 87 -16.46 -7.56 -4.82
N HIS A 88 -16.36 -6.36 -4.25
CA HIS A 88 -15.54 -5.27 -4.80
C HIS A 88 -14.44 -4.78 -3.84
N VAL A 89 -14.01 -5.61 -2.89
CA VAL A 89 -13.00 -5.23 -1.91
C VAL A 89 -11.60 -5.33 -2.52
N ALA A 90 -10.87 -4.23 -2.50
CA ALA A 90 -9.49 -4.15 -2.96
C ALA A 90 -8.47 -4.26 -1.82
N LEU A 91 -8.87 -3.88 -0.59
CA LEU A 91 -7.98 -3.84 0.58
C LEU A 91 -8.79 -3.88 1.86
N PHE A 92 -8.37 -4.68 2.82
CA PHE A 92 -8.65 -4.47 4.22
C PHE A 92 -7.41 -3.89 4.91
N PHE A 93 -7.60 -2.82 5.65
CA PHE A 93 -6.55 -2.22 6.47
C PHE A 93 -7.06 -2.07 7.90
N ALA A 94 -6.34 -2.60 8.88
CA ALA A 94 -6.72 -2.45 10.28
C ALA A 94 -5.56 -1.94 11.14
N ILE A 95 -5.94 -1.23 12.20
CA ILE A 95 -5.05 -0.72 13.22
C ILE A 95 -5.56 -1.23 14.56
N GLY A 96 -4.68 -1.80 15.37
CA GLY A 96 -5.08 -2.32 16.67
C GLY A 96 -3.92 -2.77 17.53
N PRO A 97 -4.17 -3.39 18.68
CA PRO A 97 -3.11 -3.93 19.51
C PRO A 97 -2.21 -4.90 18.72
N VAL A 98 -0.90 -4.78 18.90
CA VAL A 98 0.10 -5.61 18.17
C VAL A 98 -0.25 -7.09 18.23
N GLU A 99 -0.62 -7.62 19.39
CA GLU A 99 -0.92 -9.04 19.53
C GLU A 99 -2.18 -9.47 18.77
N ALA A 100 -3.23 -8.64 18.75
CA ALA A 100 -4.44 -8.90 17.96
C ALA A 100 -4.14 -8.91 16.46
N VAL A 101 -3.31 -7.96 16.00
CA VAL A 101 -2.86 -7.88 14.60
C VAL A 101 -2.02 -9.09 14.19
N LYS A 102 -1.08 -9.54 15.04
CA LYS A 102 -0.30 -10.76 14.81
C LYS A 102 -1.17 -11.99 14.70
N GLN A 103 -2.08 -12.20 15.68
CA GLN A 103 -3.00 -13.33 15.69
C GLN A 103 -3.90 -13.34 14.45
N ALA A 104 -4.44 -12.18 14.06
CA ALA A 104 -5.21 -12.06 12.81
C ALA A 104 -4.37 -12.45 11.59
N SER A 105 -3.13 -11.96 11.49
CA SER A 105 -2.22 -12.28 10.39
C SER A 105 -1.90 -13.78 10.31
N GLU A 106 -1.62 -14.42 11.44
CA GLU A 106 -1.33 -15.86 11.51
C GLU A 106 -2.54 -16.72 11.14
N GLU A 107 -3.72 -16.32 11.57
CA GLU A 107 -4.97 -17.00 11.23
C GLU A 107 -5.29 -16.86 9.75
N LEU A 108 -5.21 -15.64 9.20
CA LEU A 108 -5.51 -15.38 7.80
C LEU A 108 -4.61 -16.15 6.84
N ARG A 109 -3.33 -16.28 7.13
CA ARG A 109 -2.39 -17.09 6.33
C ARG A 109 -2.74 -18.57 6.24
N LYS A 110 -3.59 -19.07 7.15
CA LYS A 110 -4.05 -20.48 7.16
C LYS A 110 -5.36 -20.68 6.42
N VAL A 111 -6.15 -19.62 6.23
CA VAL A 111 -7.52 -19.72 5.72
C VAL A 111 -7.76 -18.99 4.41
N THR A 112 -6.79 -18.19 3.95
CA THR A 112 -6.82 -17.49 2.66
C THR A 112 -5.45 -17.49 2.00
N ASP A 113 -5.41 -17.34 0.67
CA ASP A 113 -4.19 -17.09 -0.11
C ASP A 113 -3.92 -15.58 -0.31
N CYS A 114 -4.67 -14.73 0.40
CA CYS A 114 -4.52 -13.28 0.34
C CYS A 114 -3.15 -12.81 0.83
N ALA A 115 -2.59 -11.82 0.14
CA ALA A 115 -1.34 -11.21 0.54
C ALA A 115 -1.55 -10.43 1.85
N THR A 116 -0.95 -10.93 2.93
CA THR A 116 -1.10 -10.40 4.28
C THR A 116 0.24 -9.83 4.76
N ALA A 117 0.27 -8.54 5.07
CA ALA A 117 1.43 -7.87 5.65
C ALA A 117 1.03 -7.16 6.94
N TRP A 118 1.76 -7.43 8.03
CA TRP A 118 1.61 -6.68 9.26
C TRP A 118 2.95 -6.09 9.71
N TYR A 119 2.89 -4.97 10.41
CA TYR A 119 4.06 -4.27 10.92
C TYR A 119 3.69 -3.47 12.18
N PRO A 120 4.66 -3.24 13.11
CA PRO A 120 4.43 -2.35 14.25
C PRO A 120 4.28 -0.90 13.78
N ASP A 121 3.48 -0.11 14.48
CA ASP A 121 3.38 1.34 14.24
C ASP A 121 4.63 2.02 14.80
N VAL A 122 5.29 2.82 13.97
CA VAL A 122 6.48 3.60 14.38
C VAL A 122 6.16 4.73 15.36
N ILE A 123 4.89 5.16 15.45
CA ILE A 123 4.44 6.25 16.33
C ILE A 123 3.94 5.70 17.66
N MET A 124 3.28 4.55 17.64
CA MET A 124 2.68 3.91 18.83
C MET A 124 3.13 2.43 18.91
N PRO A 125 4.21 2.11 19.64
CA PRO A 125 4.82 0.76 19.64
C PRO A 125 3.89 -0.39 20.03
N ASP A 126 2.87 -0.13 20.86
CA ASP A 126 1.87 -1.12 21.26
C ASP A 126 0.79 -1.37 20.20
N THR A 127 0.87 -0.63 19.10
CA THR A 127 -0.08 -0.67 17.99
C THR A 127 0.55 -1.38 16.80
N GLY A 128 -0.20 -2.28 16.18
CA GLY A 128 0.13 -2.92 14.92
C GLY A 128 -0.79 -2.43 13.80
N LEU A 129 -0.28 -2.52 12.59
CA LEU A 129 -1.01 -2.26 11.36
C LEU A 129 -1.01 -3.54 10.52
N ILE A 130 -2.11 -3.81 9.84
CA ILE A 130 -2.22 -4.96 8.95
C ILE A 130 -2.93 -4.57 7.65
N ASP A 131 -2.28 -4.90 6.54
CA ASP A 131 -2.81 -4.78 5.18
C ASP A 131 -3.12 -6.16 4.62
N ILE A 132 -4.28 -6.31 3.99
CA ILE A 132 -4.66 -7.54 3.29
C ILE A 132 -5.14 -7.20 1.90
N TYR A 133 -4.45 -7.75 0.91
CA TYR A 133 -4.72 -7.60 -0.51
C TYR A 133 -5.10 -8.94 -1.14
N ALA A 134 -5.63 -8.89 -2.34
CA ALA A 134 -5.91 -10.09 -3.12
C ALA A 134 -4.65 -10.97 -3.30
N PRO A 135 -4.82 -12.28 -3.58
CA PRO A 135 -3.72 -13.17 -3.88
C PRO A 135 -2.84 -12.64 -5.02
N GLY A 136 -1.53 -12.76 -4.86
CA GLY A 136 -0.54 -12.34 -5.87
C GLY A 136 -0.26 -10.83 -5.92
N VAL A 137 -1.02 -10.00 -5.21
CA VAL A 137 -0.77 -8.55 -5.16
C VAL A 137 0.54 -8.25 -4.44
N SER A 138 1.44 -7.55 -5.14
CA SER A 138 2.69 -7.04 -4.60
C SER A 138 3.21 -5.86 -5.43
N LYS A 139 4.11 -5.07 -4.86
CA LYS A 139 4.79 -4.00 -5.62
C LYS A 139 5.58 -4.59 -6.81
N ALA A 140 6.19 -5.76 -6.63
CA ALA A 140 6.91 -6.47 -7.70
C ALA A 140 6.00 -6.79 -8.89
N HIS A 141 4.83 -7.39 -8.62
CA HIS A 141 3.86 -7.70 -9.67
C HIS A 141 3.42 -6.44 -10.44
N ALA A 142 3.10 -5.36 -9.71
CA ALA A 142 2.68 -4.11 -10.33
C ALA A 142 3.77 -3.45 -11.18
N VAL A 143 5.03 -3.47 -10.73
CA VAL A 143 6.17 -2.98 -11.52
C VAL A 143 6.32 -3.79 -12.81
N SER A 144 6.30 -5.11 -12.72
CA SER A 144 6.41 -5.98 -13.88
C SER A 144 5.23 -5.82 -14.86
N GLU A 145 4.00 -5.73 -14.33
CA GLU A 145 2.79 -5.50 -15.17
C GLU A 145 2.88 -4.14 -15.88
N LEU A 146 3.26 -3.09 -15.15
CA LEU A 146 3.38 -1.75 -15.74
C LEU A 146 4.47 -1.70 -16.81
N ALA A 147 5.63 -2.28 -16.55
CA ALA A 147 6.73 -2.35 -17.51
C ALA A 147 6.30 -3.02 -18.84
N LEU A 148 5.60 -4.16 -18.74
CA LEU A 148 5.04 -4.84 -19.91
C LEU A 148 4.02 -3.97 -20.65
N ARG A 149 3.13 -3.29 -19.94
CA ARG A 149 2.08 -2.43 -20.55
C ARG A 149 2.65 -1.25 -21.33
N VAL A 150 3.72 -0.64 -20.83
CA VAL A 150 4.34 0.53 -21.48
C VAL A 150 5.46 0.13 -22.44
N GLY A 151 5.80 -1.16 -22.53
CA GLY A 151 6.89 -1.65 -23.37
C GLY A 151 8.26 -1.16 -22.88
N ALA A 152 8.45 -1.06 -21.57
CA ALA A 152 9.71 -0.60 -20.99
C ALA A 152 10.76 -1.73 -21.01
N ASP A 153 11.93 -1.44 -21.57
CA ASP A 153 13.08 -2.34 -21.55
C ASP A 153 13.83 -2.30 -20.20
N GLU A 154 13.75 -1.17 -19.50
CA GLU A 154 14.40 -0.96 -18.21
C GLU A 154 13.40 -0.40 -17.18
N THR A 155 13.60 -0.79 -15.92
CA THR A 155 12.81 -0.30 -14.79
C THR A 155 13.72 0.17 -13.67
N MET A 156 13.41 1.31 -13.07
CA MET A 156 14.06 1.82 -11.89
C MET A 156 13.06 1.93 -10.76
N VAL A 157 13.42 1.42 -9.58
CA VAL A 157 12.58 1.48 -8.40
C VAL A 157 13.32 2.10 -7.22
N PHE A 158 12.55 2.79 -6.36
CA PHE A 158 13.07 3.40 -5.13
C PHE A 158 12.40 2.76 -3.93
N GLY A 159 13.19 2.45 -2.90
CA GLY A 159 12.69 1.78 -1.70
C GLY A 159 13.35 2.24 -0.41
N ASP A 160 12.61 2.07 0.71
CA ASP A 160 13.08 2.41 2.05
C ASP A 160 12.79 1.30 3.09
N ASN A 161 11.87 0.37 2.79
CA ASN A 161 11.37 -0.60 3.77
C ASN A 161 11.31 -2.03 3.20
N LEU A 162 11.13 -3.02 4.07
CA LEU A 162 11.13 -4.45 3.72
C LEU A 162 10.09 -4.83 2.66
N ASN A 163 8.95 -4.12 2.60
CA ASN A 163 7.92 -4.34 1.59
C ASN A 163 8.35 -3.90 0.18
N ASP A 164 9.49 -3.21 0.03
CA ASP A 164 10.07 -2.80 -1.25
C ASP A 164 11.04 -3.86 -1.82
N LEU A 165 11.59 -4.73 -0.97
CA LEU A 165 12.53 -5.76 -1.41
C LEU A 165 12.04 -6.62 -2.59
N PRO A 166 10.77 -7.05 -2.65
CA PRO A 166 10.30 -7.80 -3.81
C PRO A 166 10.37 -7.03 -5.12
N MET A 167 10.04 -5.72 -5.14
CA MET A 167 10.13 -4.93 -6.38
C MET A 167 11.58 -4.61 -6.76
N MET A 168 12.48 -4.45 -5.78
CA MET A 168 13.91 -4.23 -6.04
C MET A 168 14.56 -5.43 -6.75
N ARG A 169 14.10 -6.65 -6.45
CA ARG A 169 14.62 -7.88 -7.07
C ARG A 169 14.20 -8.08 -8.53
N VAL A 170 13.11 -7.44 -8.97
CA VAL A 170 12.58 -7.59 -10.33
C VAL A 170 12.90 -6.38 -11.22
N ALA A 171 13.35 -5.29 -10.64
CA ALA A 171 13.74 -4.09 -11.37
C ALA A 171 15.10 -4.24 -12.04
N THR A 172 15.34 -3.49 -13.12
CA THR A 172 16.64 -3.37 -13.76
C THR A 172 17.62 -2.58 -12.90
N THR A 173 17.11 -1.59 -12.16
CA THR A 173 17.90 -0.77 -11.21
C THR A 173 17.13 -0.57 -9.92
N ALA A 174 17.69 -1.01 -8.82
CA ALA A 174 17.15 -0.82 -7.47
C ALA A 174 17.90 0.29 -6.73
N VAL A 175 17.17 1.29 -6.23
CA VAL A 175 17.74 2.46 -5.53
C VAL A 175 17.17 2.53 -4.11
N ALA A 176 18.05 2.56 -3.10
CA ALA A 176 17.66 2.79 -1.71
C ALA A 176 17.88 4.25 -1.32
N VAL A 177 16.94 4.85 -0.58
CA VAL A 177 17.17 6.17 0.04
C VAL A 177 18.06 6.04 1.28
N GLY A 178 18.75 7.13 1.65
CA GLY A 178 19.74 7.14 2.73
C GLY A 178 19.19 6.78 4.11
N ASN A 179 17.91 6.97 4.37
CA ASN A 179 17.20 6.55 5.58
C ASN A 179 16.54 5.17 5.47
N ALA A 180 16.75 4.41 4.38
CA ALA A 180 16.24 3.06 4.23
C ALA A 180 16.83 2.09 5.28
N LEU A 181 16.09 1.01 5.55
CA LEU A 181 16.54 -0.08 6.41
C LEU A 181 17.84 -0.71 5.86
N PRO A 182 18.72 -1.24 6.74
CA PRO A 182 19.97 -1.87 6.31
C PRO A 182 19.79 -2.94 5.22
N GLU A 183 18.80 -3.80 5.37
CA GLU A 183 18.49 -4.89 4.44
C GLU A 183 18.05 -4.36 3.06
N VAL A 184 17.40 -3.19 3.02
CA VAL A 184 16.99 -2.54 1.77
C VAL A 184 18.19 -1.91 1.08
N LYS A 185 19.10 -1.29 1.83
CA LYS A 185 20.36 -0.74 1.29
C LYS A 185 21.27 -1.85 0.74
N GLU A 186 21.32 -2.99 1.41
CA GLU A 186 22.11 -4.15 0.98
C GLU A 186 21.58 -4.76 -0.34
N ALA A 187 20.26 -4.71 -0.53
CA ALA A 187 19.58 -5.22 -1.73
C ALA A 187 19.59 -4.23 -2.91
N ALA A 188 20.00 -2.99 -2.71
CA ALA A 188 20.01 -1.94 -3.72
C ALA A 188 21.30 -1.92 -4.54
N ASP A 189 21.18 -1.58 -5.83
CA ASP A 189 22.33 -1.29 -6.69
C ASP A 189 22.97 0.06 -6.35
N ILE A 190 22.14 1.02 -5.90
CA ILE A 190 22.55 2.40 -5.61
C ILE A 190 21.90 2.85 -4.29
N VAL A 191 22.69 3.54 -3.45
CA VAL A 191 22.17 4.24 -2.26
C VAL A 191 22.36 5.74 -2.48
N ILE A 192 21.25 6.48 -2.36
CA ILE A 192 21.21 7.95 -2.53
C ILE A 192 21.06 8.67 -1.19
N GLY A 193 20.91 9.99 -1.19
CA GLY A 193 20.62 10.77 0.01
C GLY A 193 19.30 10.38 0.70
N PRO A 194 19.05 10.89 1.93
CA PRO A 194 17.78 10.61 2.63
C PRO A 194 16.60 11.28 1.94
N ASN A 195 15.41 10.68 2.08
CA ASN A 195 14.16 11.20 1.49
C ASN A 195 13.76 12.60 1.99
N THR A 196 14.30 13.03 3.13
CA THR A 196 14.09 14.38 3.69
C THR A 196 14.89 15.47 2.99
N GLN A 197 15.70 15.13 2.00
CA GLN A 197 16.55 16.05 1.22
C GLN A 197 16.27 15.93 -0.28
N ASP A 198 15.05 15.63 -0.64
CA ASP A 198 14.59 15.49 -2.04
C ASP A 198 15.48 14.57 -2.90
N ALA A 199 16.09 13.57 -2.26
CA ALA A 199 17.11 12.72 -2.88
C ALA A 199 16.59 11.98 -4.13
N VAL A 200 15.32 11.57 -4.16
CA VAL A 200 14.73 10.87 -5.32
C VAL A 200 14.60 11.80 -6.53
N PRO A 201 13.92 12.96 -6.46
CA PRO A 201 13.82 13.86 -7.61
C PRO A 201 15.20 14.39 -8.04
N LEU A 202 16.10 14.71 -7.12
CA LEU A 202 17.47 15.14 -7.46
C LEU A 202 18.25 14.05 -8.21
N PHE A 203 18.16 12.80 -7.78
CA PHE A 203 18.83 11.68 -8.44
C PHE A 203 18.26 11.45 -9.86
N ILE A 204 16.92 11.52 -10.03
CA ILE A 204 16.29 11.40 -11.35
C ILE A 204 16.75 12.56 -12.27
N ALA A 205 16.69 13.79 -11.78
CA ALA A 205 17.14 14.95 -12.55
C ALA A 205 18.58 14.81 -13.02
N GLN A 206 19.51 14.44 -12.13
CA GLN A 206 20.91 14.23 -12.47
C GLN A 206 21.09 13.13 -13.53
N ARG A 207 20.35 12.02 -13.41
CA ARG A 207 20.43 10.89 -14.34
C ARG A 207 19.91 11.26 -15.73
N GLU A 208 18.81 12.00 -15.78
CA GLU A 208 18.15 12.42 -17.03
C GLU A 208 18.71 13.73 -17.62
N GLY A 209 19.71 14.35 -16.97
CA GLY A 209 20.30 15.62 -17.41
C GLY A 209 19.32 16.80 -17.35
N ILE A 210 18.33 16.73 -16.41
CA ILE A 210 17.37 17.80 -16.18
C ILE A 210 17.97 18.83 -15.22
N ASP A 211 17.89 20.13 -15.57
CA ASP A 211 18.30 21.18 -14.65
C ASP A 211 17.32 21.25 -13.45
N VAL A 212 17.87 21.21 -12.25
CA VAL A 212 17.06 21.22 -11.01
C VAL A 212 16.27 22.53 -10.89
N SER A 213 16.76 23.64 -11.48
CA SER A 213 16.03 24.90 -11.51
C SER A 213 14.73 24.87 -12.31
N ASP A 214 14.56 23.86 -13.17
CA ASP A 214 13.35 23.65 -13.96
C ASP A 214 12.29 22.81 -13.24
N ILE A 215 12.58 22.32 -12.02
CA ILE A 215 11.67 21.49 -11.22
C ILE A 215 10.95 22.40 -10.22
N PRO A 216 9.61 22.60 -10.37
CA PRO A 216 8.83 23.37 -9.42
C PRO A 216 8.91 22.74 -8.01
N ASP A 217 9.09 23.57 -6.98
CA ASP A 217 9.07 23.18 -5.56
C ASP A 217 10.25 22.27 -5.10
N LEU A 218 11.37 22.26 -5.83
CA LEU A 218 12.68 21.72 -5.38
C LEU A 218 13.58 22.82 -4.89
#